data_7009a01bf7ffc965db4ae9142648e4bb
#
_entry.id   7009a01bf7ffc965db4ae9142648e4bb
#
_cell.length_a   1.000
_cell.length_b   1.000
_cell.length_c   1.000
_cell.angle_alpha   90.00
_cell.angle_beta   90.00
_cell.angle_gamma   90.00
#
_symmetry.space_group_name_H-M   'P 1'
#
loop_
_entity.id
_entity.type
_entity.pdbx_description
1 polymer ?
#
loop_
_entity_poly.entity_id
_entity_poly.type
_entity_poly.pdbx_seq_one_letter_code
_entity_poly.pdbx_strand_id
1 'polypeptide(L)'
;EMALEWLKRKLEGGFSEYDSNAYLAIDTLALVSLIEYSPNKEIRQYSEALLDKLMLSLASNSWRGIHGAAHGRSYTTTLRSSRFEETAPIMWALWGMGALNLAVLPVATLITSKK
;
A
#
# COMPACT_ATOMS: atom_id res chain seq x y z
N GLU A 1 16.42 -16.61 -2.78
CA GLU A 1 15.77 -16.72 -2.28
C GLU A 1 14.41 -16.56 -1.70
N MET A 2 14.32 -16.55 -0.40
CA MET A 2 13.04 -16.48 0.30
C MET A 2 12.20 -15.26 -0.09
N ALA A 3 12.82 -14.08 -0.18
CA ALA A 3 12.12 -12.85 -0.54
C ALA A 3 11.58 -12.89 -1.97
N LEU A 4 12.36 -13.39 -2.91
CA LEU A 4 11.96 -13.51 -4.30
C LEU A 4 10.79 -14.47 -4.48
N GLU A 5 10.83 -15.61 -3.81
CA GLU A 5 9.73 -16.58 -3.85
C GLU A 5 8.44 -16.01 -3.22
N TRP A 6 8.58 -15.28 -2.11
CA TRP A 6 7.45 -14.59 -1.48
C TRP A 6 6.81 -13.57 -2.45
N LEU A 7 7.62 -12.76 -3.13
CA LEU A 7 7.14 -11.79 -4.12
C LEU A 7 6.39 -12.48 -5.26
N LYS A 8 6.93 -13.56 -5.80
CA LYS A 8 6.29 -14.32 -6.87
C LYS A 8 4.92 -14.86 -6.43
N ARG A 9 4.85 -15.45 -5.25
CA ARG A 9 3.60 -15.98 -4.70
C ARG A 9 2.55 -14.87 -4.49
N LYS A 10 2.98 -13.70 -4.02
CA LYS A 10 2.07 -12.57 -3.83
C LYS A 10 1.60 -11.97 -5.15
N LEU A 11 2.44 -11.98 -6.16
CA LEU A 11 2.08 -11.51 -7.49
C LEU A 11 1.01 -12.40 -8.13
N GLU A 12 1.11 -13.71 -7.94
CA GLU A 12 0.16 -14.71 -8.47
C GLU A 12 -1.13 -14.79 -7.64
N GLY A 13 -0.99 -14.98 -6.33
CA GLY A 13 -2.11 -15.28 -5.43
C GLY A 13 -2.68 -14.11 -4.64
N GLY A 14 -1.98 -12.96 -4.63
CA GLY A 14 -2.39 -11.80 -3.83
C GLY A 14 -2.01 -11.92 -2.35
N PHE A 15 -2.57 -11.04 -1.55
CA PHE A 15 -2.27 -10.94 -0.11
C PHE A 15 -3.29 -11.72 0.72
N SER A 16 -2.82 -12.25 1.86
CA SER A 16 -3.66 -13.09 2.74
C SER A 16 -4.78 -12.33 3.45
N GLU A 17 -4.58 -11.05 3.73
CA GLU A 17 -5.63 -10.18 4.26
C GLU A 17 -6.09 -9.23 3.15
N TYR A 18 -7.06 -9.70 2.39
CA TYR A 18 -7.56 -9.03 1.20
C TYR A 18 -8.06 -7.61 1.52
N ASP A 19 -7.53 -6.64 0.77
CA ASP A 19 -7.89 -5.22 0.86
C ASP A 19 -7.92 -4.62 2.28
N SER A 20 -7.12 -5.17 3.20
CA SER A 20 -7.01 -4.58 4.54
C SER A 20 -6.24 -3.25 4.49
N ASN A 21 -6.87 -2.17 4.96
CA ASN A 21 -6.27 -0.84 5.00
C ASN A 21 -4.92 -0.83 5.73
N ALA A 22 -4.86 -1.46 6.90
CA ALA A 22 -3.65 -1.51 7.72
C ALA A 22 -2.52 -2.23 7.00
N TYR A 23 -2.81 -3.41 6.43
CA TYR A 23 -1.78 -4.22 5.79
C TYR A 23 -1.40 -3.70 4.40
N LEU A 24 -2.31 -3.10 3.64
CA LEU A 24 -1.97 -2.45 2.39
C LEU A 24 -0.93 -1.34 2.58
N ALA A 25 -1.06 -0.56 3.65
CA ALA A 25 -0.09 0.49 3.97
C ALA A 25 1.29 -0.10 4.34
N ILE A 26 1.31 -1.15 5.16
CA ILE A 26 2.55 -1.84 5.55
C ILE A 26 3.20 -2.52 4.34
N ASP A 27 2.42 -3.20 3.52
CA ASP A 27 2.91 -3.86 2.32
C ASP A 27 3.49 -2.86 1.32
N THR A 28 2.84 -1.70 1.15
CA THR A 28 3.34 -0.61 0.32
C THR A 28 4.70 -0.11 0.82
N LEU A 29 4.82 0.09 2.12
CA LEU A 29 6.06 0.52 2.75
C LEU A 29 7.19 -0.49 2.52
N ALA A 30 6.90 -1.77 2.72
CA ALA A 30 7.86 -2.84 2.50
C ALA A 30 8.32 -2.93 1.04
N LEU A 31 7.39 -2.83 0.09
CA LEU A 31 7.70 -2.87 -1.34
C LEU A 31 8.53 -1.67 -1.78
N VAL A 32 8.19 -0.47 -1.34
CA VAL A 32 8.98 0.73 -1.63
C VAL A 32 10.40 0.58 -1.09
N SER A 33 10.55 0.04 0.12
CA SER A 33 11.87 -0.21 0.71
C SER A 33 12.69 -1.22 -0.09
N LEU A 34 12.07 -2.28 -0.60
CA LEU A 34 12.74 -3.27 -1.46
C LEU A 34 13.18 -2.65 -2.80
N ILE A 35 12.35 -1.81 -3.39
CA ILE A 35 12.67 -1.10 -4.64
C ILE A 35 13.86 -0.16 -4.42
N GLU A 36 13.86 0.57 -3.30
CA GLU A 36 14.89 1.57 -2.99
C GLU A 36 16.25 0.95 -2.66
N TYR A 37 16.26 -0.05 -1.78
CA TYR A 37 17.46 -0.50 -1.11
C TYR A 37 17.96 -1.89 -1.52
N SER A 38 17.16 -2.69 -2.23
CA SER A 38 17.61 -4.03 -2.62
C SER A 38 18.70 -3.97 -3.69
N PRO A 39 19.83 -4.64 -3.50
CA PRO A 39 20.86 -4.75 -4.54
C PRO A 39 20.48 -5.72 -5.68
N ASN A 40 19.52 -6.61 -5.44
CA ASN A 40 19.09 -7.61 -6.40
C ASN A 40 18.08 -7.01 -7.38
N LYS A 41 18.46 -6.94 -8.67
CA LYS A 41 17.63 -6.40 -9.73
C LYS A 41 16.29 -7.14 -9.89
N GLU A 42 16.30 -8.45 -9.74
CA GLU A 42 15.12 -9.29 -9.88
C GLU A 42 14.11 -9.00 -8.74
N ILE A 43 14.58 -8.86 -7.51
CA ILE A 43 13.75 -8.47 -6.37
C ILE A 43 13.12 -7.09 -6.62
N ARG A 44 13.87 -6.13 -7.11
CA ARG A 44 13.35 -4.80 -7.44
C ARG A 44 12.25 -4.86 -8.50
N GLN A 45 12.46 -5.62 -9.57
CA GLN A 45 11.47 -5.76 -10.65
C GLN A 45 10.17 -6.39 -10.17
N TYR A 46 10.25 -7.46 -9.37
CA TYR A 46 9.04 -8.07 -8.80
C TYR A 46 8.36 -7.17 -7.79
N SER A 47 9.11 -6.41 -7.01
CA SER A 47 8.56 -5.43 -6.07
C SER A 47 7.82 -4.30 -6.78
N GLU A 48 8.36 -3.79 -7.88
CA GLU A 48 7.70 -2.79 -8.71
C GLU A 48 6.39 -3.31 -9.30
N ALA A 49 6.40 -4.52 -9.87
CA ALA A 49 5.21 -5.15 -10.43
C ALA A 49 4.12 -5.36 -9.35
N LEU A 50 4.51 -5.80 -8.17
CA LEU A 50 3.58 -6.01 -7.07
C LEU A 50 3.05 -4.69 -6.51
N LEU A 51 3.88 -3.65 -6.45
CA LEU A 51 3.45 -2.30 -6.06
C LEU A 51 2.43 -1.74 -7.06
N ASP A 52 2.65 -1.91 -8.36
CA ASP A 52 1.71 -1.50 -9.39
C ASP A 52 0.35 -2.20 -9.24
N LYS A 53 0.37 -3.50 -8.96
CA LYS A 53 -0.84 -4.28 -8.68
C LYS A 53 -1.59 -3.74 -7.45
N LEU A 54 -0.87 -3.40 -6.39
CA LEU A 54 -1.44 -2.79 -5.18
C LEU A 54 -2.06 -1.42 -5.47
N MET A 55 -1.35 -0.56 -6.20
CA MET A 55 -1.85 0.77 -6.56
C MET A 55 -3.09 0.67 -7.45
N LEU A 56 -3.11 -0.28 -8.38
CA LEU A 56 -4.28 -0.51 -9.22
C LEU A 56 -5.49 -0.96 -8.38
N SER A 57 -5.28 -1.84 -7.40
CA SER A 57 -6.34 -2.26 -6.48
C SER A 57 -6.88 -1.09 -5.67
N LEU A 58 -5.99 -0.26 -5.11
CA LEU A 58 -6.38 0.95 -4.38
C LEU A 58 -7.18 1.91 -5.25
N ALA A 59 -6.70 2.19 -6.46
CA ALA A 59 -7.37 3.11 -7.39
C ALA A 59 -8.75 2.60 -7.81
N SER A 60 -8.84 1.31 -8.13
CA SER A 60 -10.08 0.68 -8.60
C SER A 60 -11.16 0.64 -7.51
N ASN A 61 -10.77 0.52 -6.26
CA ASN A 61 -11.67 0.39 -5.11
C ASN A 61 -11.82 1.68 -4.30
N SER A 62 -11.41 2.82 -4.87
CA SER A 62 -11.43 4.10 -4.17
C SER A 62 -12.42 5.07 -4.77
N TRP A 63 -13.01 5.89 -3.91
CA TRP A 63 -13.89 6.99 -4.29
C TRP A 63 -13.48 8.26 -3.55
N ARG A 64 -13.10 9.29 -4.29
CA ARG A 64 -12.70 10.60 -3.75
C ARG A 64 -11.62 10.50 -2.65
N GLY A 65 -10.65 9.62 -2.83
CA GLY A 65 -9.56 9.44 -1.87
C GLY A 65 -9.90 8.54 -0.68
N ILE A 66 -11.02 7.83 -0.74
CA ILE A 66 -11.42 6.86 0.28
C ILE A 66 -11.39 5.47 -0.32
N HIS A 67 -10.66 4.55 0.32
CA HIS A 67 -10.65 3.16 -0.07
C HIS A 67 -11.91 2.48 0.47
N GLY A 68 -12.85 2.17 -0.43
CA GLY A 68 -14.20 1.74 -0.08
C GLY A 68 -14.51 0.26 -0.30
N ALA A 69 -13.52 -0.57 -0.58
CA ALA A 69 -13.73 -2.00 -0.77
C ALA A 69 -14.00 -2.73 0.55
N ALA A 70 -14.50 -3.95 0.44
CA ALA A 70 -14.60 -4.84 1.58
C ALA A 70 -13.21 -5.19 2.10
N HIS A 71 -12.97 -4.95 3.37
CA HIS A 71 -11.65 -5.12 3.97
C HIS A 71 -11.52 -6.45 4.71
N GLY A 72 -10.38 -7.10 4.55
CA GLY A 72 -10.06 -8.33 5.29
C GLY A 72 -9.88 -8.10 6.77
N ARG A 73 -9.34 -6.93 7.16
CA ARG A 73 -9.20 -6.51 8.55
C ARG A 73 -9.45 -5.01 8.69
N SER A 74 -10.26 -4.64 9.67
CA SER A 74 -10.56 -3.25 9.97
C SER A 74 -10.66 -3.04 11.47
N TYR A 75 -10.26 -1.87 11.93
CA TYR A 75 -10.31 -1.49 13.33
C TYR A 75 -11.40 -0.45 13.57
N THR A 76 -11.90 -0.36 14.80
CA THR A 76 -13.02 0.52 15.16
C THR A 76 -12.76 1.99 14.79
N THR A 77 -11.55 2.46 14.95
CA THR A 77 -11.18 3.84 14.61
C THR A 77 -11.30 4.13 13.12
N THR A 78 -10.85 3.19 12.29
CA THR A 78 -10.90 3.34 10.82
C THR A 78 -12.33 3.24 10.31
N LEU A 79 -13.17 2.41 10.93
CA LEU A 79 -14.58 2.28 10.58
C LEU A 79 -15.39 3.54 10.87
N ARG A 80 -14.95 4.37 11.82
CA ARG A 80 -15.65 5.61 12.20
C ARG A 80 -15.35 6.77 11.27
N SER A 81 -14.18 6.81 10.67
CA SER A 81 -13.80 7.90 9.76
C SER A 81 -12.64 7.48 8.84
N SER A 82 -12.82 7.71 7.56
CA SER A 82 -11.82 7.42 6.54
C SER A 82 -10.49 8.17 6.73
N ARG A 83 -10.50 9.31 7.43
CA ARG A 83 -9.27 10.05 7.71
C ARG A 83 -8.30 9.30 8.61
N PHE A 84 -8.76 8.29 9.34
CA PHE A 84 -7.94 7.44 10.21
C PHE A 84 -7.50 6.14 9.52
N GLU A 85 -7.88 5.94 8.26
CA GLU A 85 -7.41 4.80 7.49
C GLU A 85 -5.93 4.95 7.14
N GLU A 86 -5.20 3.87 7.28
CA GLU A 86 -3.76 3.84 7.01
C GLU A 86 -3.45 4.06 5.53
N THR A 87 -4.42 3.81 4.63
CA THR A 87 -4.29 4.10 3.20
C THR A 87 -4.53 5.58 2.85
N ALA A 88 -5.12 6.37 3.74
CA ALA A 88 -5.42 7.78 3.49
C ALA A 88 -4.19 8.61 3.09
N PRO A 89 -3.02 8.50 3.75
CA PRO A 89 -1.82 9.21 3.33
C PRO A 89 -1.31 8.79 1.95
N ILE A 90 -1.48 7.53 1.58
CA ILE A 90 -1.11 7.02 0.25
C ILE A 90 -1.97 7.70 -0.82
N MET A 91 -3.28 7.74 -0.60
CA MET A 91 -4.24 8.38 -1.48
C MET A 91 -3.94 9.87 -1.64
N TRP A 92 -3.63 10.54 -0.53
CA TRP A 92 -3.28 11.95 -0.53
C TRP A 92 -1.96 12.22 -1.26
N ALA A 93 -0.94 11.41 -1.00
CA ALA A 93 0.40 11.57 -1.59
C ALA A 93 0.41 11.33 -3.11
N LEU A 94 -0.34 10.33 -3.59
CA LEU A 94 -0.32 9.95 -5.00
C LEU A 94 -1.32 10.73 -5.84
N TRP A 95 -2.49 11.01 -5.32
CA TRP A 95 -3.58 11.62 -6.11
C TRP A 95 -4.09 12.95 -5.57
N GLY A 96 -3.55 13.44 -4.47
CA GLY A 96 -3.98 14.69 -3.86
C GLY A 96 -5.41 14.65 -3.32
N MET A 97 -5.94 13.45 -3.06
CA MET A 97 -7.32 13.25 -2.62
C MET A 97 -7.37 12.73 -1.19
N GLY A 98 -8.48 13.00 -0.51
CA GLY A 98 -8.72 12.55 0.85
C GLY A 98 -8.13 13.50 1.89
N ALA A 99 -7.85 12.99 3.09
CA ALA A 99 -7.33 13.75 4.22
C ALA A 99 -5.96 13.26 4.64
N LEU A 100 -5.05 14.21 4.89
CA LEU A 100 -3.74 13.88 5.46
C LEU A 100 -3.89 13.57 6.95
N ASN A 101 -3.43 12.40 7.35
CA ASN A 101 -3.35 12.00 8.75
C ASN A 101 -1.89 11.97 9.20
N LEU A 102 -1.53 12.85 10.11
CA LEU A 102 -0.15 12.98 10.60
C LEU A 102 0.34 11.74 11.36
N ALA A 103 -0.56 10.95 11.94
CA ALA A 103 -0.19 9.73 12.67
C ALA A 103 0.44 8.66 11.77
N VAL A 104 0.14 8.68 10.46
CA VAL A 104 0.67 7.73 9.48
C VAL A 104 1.55 8.43 8.43
N LEU A 105 2.04 9.62 8.76
CA LEU A 105 2.92 10.42 7.91
C LEU A 105 4.16 9.68 7.38
N PRO A 106 4.82 8.78 8.14
CA PRO A 106 5.99 8.06 7.63
C PRO A 106 5.76 7.32 6.31
N VAL A 107 4.57 6.75 6.11
CA VAL A 107 4.22 6.06 4.86
C VAL A 107 4.16 7.05 3.70
N ALA A 108 3.49 8.18 3.90
CA ALA A 108 3.39 9.23 2.88
C ALA A 108 4.76 9.79 2.51
N THR A 109 5.62 10.02 3.50
CA THR A 109 6.98 10.53 3.28
C THR A 109 7.81 9.58 2.42
N LEU A 110 7.73 8.29 2.69
CA LEU A 110 8.47 7.28 1.92
C LEU A 110 8.01 7.22 0.46
N ILE A 111 6.72 7.30 0.23
CA ILE A 111 6.17 7.29 -1.12
C ILE A 111 6.55 8.55 -1.89
N THR A 112 6.48 9.71 -1.24
CA THR A 112 6.79 10.99 -1.88
C THR A 112 8.28 11.16 -2.15
N SER A 113 9.17 10.54 -1.38
CA SER A 113 10.61 10.58 -1.62
C SER A 113 11.01 9.94 -2.95
N LYS A 114 10.13 9.13 -3.53
CA LYS A 114 10.33 8.46 -4.82
C LYS A 114 10.01 9.33 -6.05
N LYS A 115 9.42 10.44 -5.85
CA LYS A 115 9.17 11.38 -6.95
C LYS A 115 10.47 12.07 -7.35
#